data_9f27e5bea79f5ff1f0bb4cb2f5f627ac
#
_entry.id   9f27e5bea79f5ff1f0bb4cb2f5f627ac
#
_cell.length_a   1.000
_cell.length_b   1.000
_cell.length_c   1.000
_cell.angle_alpha   90.00
_cell.angle_beta   90.00
_cell.angle_gamma   90.00
#
_symmetry.space_group_name_H-M   'P 1'
#
loop_
_entity.id
_entity.type
_entity.pdbx_description
1 polymer ?
#
loop_
_entity_poly.entity_id
_entity_poly.type
_entity_poly.pdbx_seq_one_letter_code
_entity_poly.pdbx_strand_id
1 'polypeptide(L)'
;LSDHPRLIEASKKMMDRRGFGMSSVRFICGTQDVHKELEAAISDYFKTDDTILYAACFDANGGVFEPLFTDQDAIISDSLNHASIIDGVRLCKAKRYRYANADMADLERCLKEAQAQRFRIICTDGVFSMDGNVAPIDKICDLAEKYDALVMVDESHSAGVVGATGHGVSELCKTYGRVDIYTGTLGKAFGGALGGFTTGRKEIIDMLRQRSRPYLFSNSLAPCIIGASLEV
;
A
#
# COMPACT_ATOMS: atom_id res chain seq x y z
N LEU A 1 -17.15 -10.30 4.88
CA LEU A 1 -17.90 -9.75 3.72
C LEU A 1 -17.83 -10.66 2.48
N SER A 2 -17.01 -11.72 2.47
CA SER A 2 -16.73 -12.55 1.28
C SER A 2 -17.96 -13.25 0.66
N ASP A 3 -18.99 -13.49 1.46
CA ASP A 3 -20.28 -14.09 1.03
C ASP A 3 -21.47 -13.10 1.18
N HIS A 4 -21.18 -11.83 1.39
CA HIS A 4 -22.22 -10.83 1.60
C HIS A 4 -23.05 -10.61 0.32
N PRO A 5 -24.41 -10.69 0.37
CA PRO A 5 -25.26 -10.64 -0.82
C PRO A 5 -25.08 -9.39 -1.69
N ARG A 6 -24.86 -8.21 -1.08
CA ARG A 6 -24.63 -6.96 -1.81
C ARG A 6 -23.38 -7.01 -2.65
N LEU A 7 -22.27 -7.58 -2.12
CA LEU A 7 -21.01 -7.71 -2.85
C LEU A 7 -21.14 -8.67 -4.03
N ILE A 8 -21.81 -9.81 -3.79
CA ILE A 8 -22.08 -10.79 -4.85
C ILE A 8 -22.91 -10.17 -5.98
N GLU A 9 -23.94 -9.42 -5.64
CA GLU A 9 -24.81 -8.74 -6.61
C GLU A 9 -24.06 -7.64 -7.36
N ALA A 10 -23.27 -6.82 -6.68
CA ALA A 10 -22.45 -5.78 -7.31
C ALA A 10 -21.42 -6.40 -8.27
N SER A 11 -20.80 -7.51 -7.88
CA SER A 11 -19.88 -8.25 -8.74
C SER A 11 -20.55 -8.76 -10.02
N LYS A 12 -21.75 -9.38 -9.91
CA LYS A 12 -22.53 -9.86 -11.05
C LYS A 12 -22.91 -8.72 -12.00
N LYS A 13 -23.48 -7.63 -11.46
CA LYS A 13 -23.84 -6.44 -12.24
C LYS A 13 -22.65 -5.85 -13.00
N MET A 14 -21.49 -5.81 -12.36
CA MET A 14 -20.29 -5.31 -13.00
C MET A 14 -19.81 -6.25 -14.11
N MET A 15 -19.89 -7.56 -13.90
CA MET A 15 -19.57 -8.58 -14.90
C MET A 15 -20.51 -8.50 -16.11
N ASP A 16 -21.84 -8.34 -15.89
CA ASP A 16 -22.81 -8.14 -16.96
C ASP A 16 -22.55 -6.87 -17.78
N ARG A 17 -22.11 -5.78 -17.10
CA ARG A 17 -21.87 -4.47 -17.71
C ARG A 17 -20.52 -4.38 -18.42
N ARG A 18 -19.46 -5.01 -17.92
CA ARG A 18 -18.06 -4.80 -18.32
C ARG A 18 -17.32 -6.05 -18.76
N GLY A 19 -17.92 -7.22 -18.63
CA GLY A 19 -17.33 -8.51 -18.96
C GLY A 19 -16.53 -9.11 -17.80
N PHE A 20 -16.03 -10.33 -18.05
CA PHE A 20 -15.32 -11.15 -17.06
C PHE A 20 -13.90 -10.61 -16.75
N GLY A 21 -13.17 -10.20 -17.79
CA GLY A 21 -11.77 -9.81 -17.64
C GLY A 21 -11.34 -8.78 -18.69
N MET A 22 -10.16 -8.23 -18.49
CA MET A 22 -9.65 -7.13 -19.32
C MET A 22 -8.80 -7.58 -20.50
N SER A 23 -8.26 -8.80 -20.46
CA SER A 23 -7.34 -9.37 -21.47
C SER A 23 -6.13 -8.47 -21.76
N SER A 24 -5.77 -7.59 -20.82
CA SER A 24 -4.70 -6.62 -20.99
C SER A 24 -4.22 -6.08 -19.64
N VAL A 25 -3.03 -5.48 -19.68
CA VAL A 25 -2.48 -4.68 -18.58
C VAL A 25 -3.06 -3.26 -18.59
N ARG A 26 -3.01 -2.58 -17.45
CA ARG A 26 -3.55 -1.22 -17.25
C ARG A 26 -3.00 -0.21 -18.24
N PHE A 27 -1.74 -0.32 -18.53
CA PHE A 27 -0.96 0.59 -19.35
C PHE A 27 -1.31 0.53 -20.86
N ILE A 28 -1.73 -0.62 -21.39
CA ILE A 28 -2.05 -0.78 -22.83
C ILE A 28 -3.51 -0.46 -23.09
N CYS A 29 -4.42 -1.40 -22.80
CA CYS A 29 -5.87 -1.21 -23.00
C CYS A 29 -6.72 -1.81 -21.87
N GLY A 30 -6.12 -2.15 -20.74
CA GLY A 30 -6.79 -2.75 -19.59
C GLY A 30 -7.31 -1.74 -18.57
N THR A 31 -7.42 -0.45 -18.90
CA THR A 31 -7.99 0.56 -18.02
C THR A 31 -9.40 0.94 -18.45
N GLN A 32 -10.35 0.79 -17.56
CA GLN A 32 -11.72 1.30 -17.70
C GLN A 32 -11.97 2.44 -16.71
N ASP A 33 -13.08 3.17 -16.91
CA ASP A 33 -13.57 4.19 -16.00
C ASP A 33 -13.72 3.67 -14.54
N VAL A 34 -14.24 2.46 -14.37
CA VAL A 34 -14.45 1.84 -13.06
C VAL A 34 -13.13 1.60 -12.30
N HIS A 35 -12.00 1.42 -12.97
CA HIS A 35 -10.70 1.37 -12.31
C HIS A 35 -10.36 2.73 -11.69
N LYS A 36 -10.61 3.81 -12.44
CA LYS A 36 -10.38 5.18 -11.96
C LYS A 36 -11.33 5.56 -10.83
N GLU A 37 -12.57 5.08 -10.90
CA GLU A 37 -13.56 5.25 -9.82
C GLU A 37 -13.08 4.60 -8.52
N LEU A 38 -12.59 3.36 -8.57
CA LEU A 38 -12.05 2.67 -7.39
C LEU A 38 -10.76 3.34 -6.88
N GLU A 39 -9.87 3.78 -7.77
CA GLU A 39 -8.66 4.54 -7.39
C GLU A 39 -9.04 5.82 -6.63
N ALA A 40 -10.02 6.57 -7.13
CA ALA A 40 -10.53 7.78 -6.47
C ALA A 40 -11.16 7.48 -5.11
N ALA A 41 -11.98 6.42 -5.00
CA ALA A 41 -12.60 6.01 -3.74
C ALA A 41 -11.55 5.62 -2.67
N ILE A 42 -10.49 4.92 -3.06
CA ILE A 42 -9.39 4.58 -2.15
C ILE A 42 -8.62 5.83 -1.73
N SER A 43 -8.36 6.76 -2.65
CA SER A 43 -7.69 8.04 -2.32
C SER A 43 -8.51 8.85 -1.31
N ASP A 44 -9.82 8.92 -1.50
CA ASP A 44 -10.73 9.62 -0.58
C ASP A 44 -10.74 8.95 0.80
N TYR A 45 -10.79 7.62 0.83
CA TYR A 45 -10.75 6.83 2.07
C TYR A 45 -9.48 7.08 2.89
N PHE A 46 -8.30 7.09 2.26
CA PHE A 46 -7.02 7.33 2.92
C PHE A 46 -6.64 8.81 3.03
N LYS A 47 -7.41 9.72 2.42
CA LYS A 47 -7.12 11.17 2.34
C LYS A 47 -5.77 11.44 1.69
N THR A 48 -5.53 10.79 0.56
CA THR A 48 -4.32 10.89 -0.26
C THR A 48 -4.64 11.53 -1.61
N ASP A 49 -3.59 11.89 -2.38
CA ASP A 49 -3.76 12.58 -3.66
C ASP A 49 -4.19 11.64 -4.79
N ASP A 50 -3.65 10.41 -4.82
CA ASP A 50 -3.89 9.47 -5.92
C ASP A 50 -3.62 8.02 -5.48
N THR A 51 -4.13 7.06 -6.28
CA THR A 51 -4.03 5.62 -6.03
C THR A 51 -3.70 4.86 -7.32
N ILE A 52 -2.94 3.78 -7.19
CA ILE A 52 -2.64 2.81 -8.24
C ILE A 52 -3.07 1.41 -7.78
N LEU A 53 -3.78 0.67 -8.65
CA LEU A 53 -4.28 -0.68 -8.37
C LEU A 53 -3.34 -1.76 -8.88
N TYR A 54 -3.27 -2.87 -8.14
CA TYR A 54 -2.51 -4.07 -8.44
C TYR A 54 -3.39 -5.32 -8.30
N ALA A 55 -2.93 -6.47 -8.81
CA ALA A 55 -3.63 -7.74 -8.64
C ALA A 55 -3.68 -8.19 -7.17
N ALA A 56 -2.68 -7.86 -6.37
CA ALA A 56 -2.61 -8.15 -4.94
C ALA A 56 -1.73 -7.12 -4.21
N CYS A 57 -1.84 -7.04 -2.87
CA CYS A 57 -0.93 -6.19 -2.08
C CYS A 57 0.52 -6.71 -2.11
N PHE A 58 0.71 -8.01 -2.34
CA PHE A 58 2.05 -8.57 -2.57
C PHE A 58 2.74 -7.87 -3.75
N ASP A 59 2.00 -7.67 -4.85
CA ASP A 59 2.49 -6.95 -6.03
C ASP A 59 2.67 -5.45 -5.76
N ALA A 60 1.76 -4.85 -5.00
CA ALA A 60 1.88 -3.45 -4.60
C ALA A 60 3.17 -3.20 -3.82
N ASN A 61 3.43 -3.99 -2.76
CA ASN A 61 4.66 -3.90 -1.97
C ASN A 61 5.91 -4.22 -2.78
N GLY A 62 5.86 -5.24 -3.63
CA GLY A 62 6.96 -5.59 -4.54
C GLY A 62 7.26 -4.51 -5.57
N GLY A 63 6.26 -3.72 -5.92
CA GLY A 63 6.33 -2.69 -6.95
C GLY A 63 6.68 -1.28 -6.49
N VAL A 64 6.87 -1.04 -5.18
CA VAL A 64 7.13 0.31 -4.63
C VAL A 64 8.61 0.70 -4.70
N PHE A 65 9.50 -0.18 -4.25
CA PHE A 65 10.86 0.22 -3.88
C PHE A 65 11.78 0.45 -5.07
N GLU A 66 11.83 -0.48 -6.01
CA GLU A 66 12.73 -0.41 -7.18
C GLU A 66 12.46 0.81 -8.09
N PRO A 67 11.18 1.22 -8.33
CA PRO A 67 10.90 2.43 -9.10
C PRO A 67 11.32 3.73 -8.43
N LEU A 68 11.28 3.80 -7.09
CA LEU A 68 11.44 5.04 -6.33
C LEU A 68 12.87 5.24 -5.81
N PHE A 69 13.59 4.15 -5.50
CA PHE A 69 14.87 4.22 -4.80
C PHE A 69 15.99 3.55 -5.57
N THR A 70 17.20 4.06 -5.40
CA THR A 70 18.43 3.62 -6.04
C THR A 70 19.48 3.22 -5.00
N ASP A 71 20.69 2.87 -5.42
CA ASP A 71 21.83 2.58 -4.55
C ASP A 71 22.32 3.79 -3.71
N GLN A 72 21.85 5.01 -4.04
CA GLN A 72 22.14 6.21 -3.28
C GLN A 72 21.18 6.42 -2.09
N ASP A 73 20.13 5.62 -1.98
CA ASP A 73 19.04 5.80 -1.04
C ASP A 73 19.06 4.73 0.06
N ALA A 74 18.22 4.88 1.09
CA ALA A 74 18.09 3.94 2.19
C ALA A 74 16.65 3.50 2.40
N ILE A 75 16.47 2.22 2.72
CA ILE A 75 15.21 1.63 3.17
C ILE A 75 15.42 1.10 4.59
N ILE A 76 14.59 1.57 5.53
CA ILE A 76 14.64 1.23 6.96
C ILE A 76 13.36 0.45 7.27
N SER A 77 13.49 -0.87 7.41
CA SER A 77 12.37 -1.80 7.52
C SER A 77 12.22 -2.36 8.92
N ASP A 78 10.98 -2.41 9.44
CA ASP A 78 10.67 -3.16 10.66
C ASP A 78 11.00 -4.64 10.47
N SER A 79 11.49 -5.26 11.51
CA SER A 79 11.96 -6.66 11.50
C SER A 79 10.86 -7.70 11.33
N LEU A 80 9.61 -7.36 11.64
CA LEU A 80 8.43 -8.24 11.51
C LEU A 80 7.56 -7.91 10.30
N ASN A 81 7.99 -7.00 9.42
CA ASN A 81 7.25 -6.69 8.20
C ASN A 81 6.89 -7.92 7.39
N HIS A 82 5.74 -7.86 6.72
CA HIS A 82 5.24 -8.91 5.85
C HIS A 82 6.27 -9.29 4.76
N ALA A 83 6.26 -10.55 4.36
CA ALA A 83 7.17 -11.11 3.35
C ALA A 83 7.21 -10.28 2.05
N SER A 84 6.10 -9.73 1.60
CA SER A 84 6.02 -8.89 0.40
C SER A 84 6.85 -7.61 0.50
N ILE A 85 6.90 -6.96 1.67
CA ILE A 85 7.76 -5.81 1.92
C ILE A 85 9.23 -6.25 1.90
N ILE A 86 9.54 -7.36 2.58
CA ILE A 86 10.91 -7.90 2.62
C ILE A 86 11.41 -8.23 1.21
N ASP A 87 10.58 -8.86 0.39
CA ASP A 87 10.95 -9.24 -0.98
C ASP A 87 11.04 -8.01 -1.90
N GLY A 88 10.13 -7.05 -1.76
CA GLY A 88 10.21 -5.76 -2.47
C GLY A 88 11.50 -5.00 -2.16
N VAL A 89 11.88 -4.95 -0.88
CA VAL A 89 13.16 -4.36 -0.43
C VAL A 89 14.36 -5.11 -1.00
N ARG A 90 14.28 -6.45 -1.13
CA ARG A 90 15.37 -7.27 -1.73
C ARG A 90 15.57 -6.99 -3.21
N LEU A 91 14.54 -6.67 -3.94
CA LEU A 91 14.62 -6.32 -5.37
C LEU A 91 15.23 -4.93 -5.62
N CYS A 92 15.21 -4.05 -4.62
CA CYS A 92 15.76 -2.71 -4.72
C CYS A 92 17.27 -2.69 -4.42
N LYS A 93 18.00 -1.77 -5.05
CA LYS A 93 19.44 -1.57 -4.84
C LYS A 93 19.77 -0.64 -3.66
N ALA A 94 18.78 -0.01 -3.06
CA ALA A 94 18.95 0.89 -1.93
C ALA A 94 19.61 0.17 -0.74
N LYS A 95 20.35 0.94 0.06
CA LYS A 95 20.96 0.43 1.29
C LYS A 95 19.88 0.03 2.28
N ARG A 96 20.00 -1.16 2.87
CA ARG A 96 18.98 -1.74 3.74
C ARG A 96 19.40 -1.63 5.18
N TYR A 97 18.47 -1.14 6.00
CA TYR A 97 18.56 -1.11 7.46
C TYR A 97 17.35 -1.86 8.02
N ARG A 98 17.54 -2.55 9.10
CA ARG A 98 16.48 -3.29 9.80
C ARG A 98 16.50 -2.89 11.26
N TYR A 99 15.34 -2.50 11.79
CA TYR A 99 15.18 -2.20 13.22
C TYR A 99 14.27 -3.23 13.90
N ALA A 100 14.48 -3.44 15.20
CA ALA A 100 13.68 -4.35 16.01
C ALA A 100 12.21 -3.90 16.04
N ASN A 101 11.27 -4.85 16.03
CA ASN A 101 9.83 -4.56 15.91
C ASN A 101 9.38 -3.48 16.89
N ALA A 102 8.81 -2.41 16.38
CA ALA A 102 8.28 -1.28 17.11
C ALA A 102 9.28 -0.63 18.11
N ASP A 103 10.58 -0.86 17.97
CA ASP A 103 11.62 -0.25 18.82
C ASP A 103 12.07 1.10 18.21
N MET A 104 11.58 2.18 18.82
CA MET A 104 11.88 3.53 18.34
C MET A 104 13.34 3.95 18.60
N ALA A 105 14.03 3.38 19.60
CA ALA A 105 15.43 3.67 19.83
C ALA A 105 16.31 3.01 18.74
N ASP A 106 15.97 1.79 18.35
CA ASP A 106 16.66 1.09 17.26
C ASP A 106 16.33 1.70 15.89
N LEU A 107 15.08 2.16 15.68
CA LEU A 107 14.72 2.94 14.49
C LEU A 107 15.54 4.23 14.39
N GLU A 108 15.66 4.98 15.50
CA GLU A 108 16.47 6.20 15.53
C GLU A 108 17.96 5.93 15.23
N ARG A 109 18.51 4.83 15.75
CA ARG A 109 19.87 4.39 15.42
C ARG A 109 20.02 4.17 13.90
N CYS A 110 19.10 3.43 13.29
CA CYS A 110 19.12 3.20 11.85
C CYS A 110 19.02 4.50 11.04
N LEU A 111 18.17 5.43 11.45
CA LEU A 111 18.02 6.75 10.80
C LEU A 111 19.31 7.58 10.89
N LYS A 112 20.00 7.56 12.04
CA LYS A 112 21.31 8.22 12.20
C LYS A 112 22.36 7.61 11.28
N GLU A 113 22.41 6.29 11.17
CA GLU A 113 23.34 5.59 10.27
C GLU A 113 23.05 5.83 8.79
N ALA A 114 21.79 6.10 8.45
CA ALA A 114 21.33 6.34 7.08
C ALA A 114 21.46 7.80 6.60
N GLN A 115 22.02 8.71 7.41
CA GLN A 115 22.05 10.14 7.06
C GLN A 115 22.93 10.47 5.85
N ALA A 116 23.87 9.63 5.48
CA ALA A 116 24.69 9.81 4.28
C ALA A 116 23.94 9.48 2.96
N GLN A 117 22.82 8.79 3.01
CA GLN A 117 22.01 8.45 1.84
C GLN A 117 21.15 9.64 1.41
N ARG A 118 20.89 9.75 0.09
CA ARG A 118 20.14 10.85 -0.51
C ARG A 118 18.71 10.92 0.03
N PHE A 119 17.95 9.81 -0.09
CA PHE A 119 16.61 9.65 0.47
C PHE A 119 16.55 8.49 1.46
N ARG A 120 15.65 8.59 2.41
CA ARG A 120 15.37 7.56 3.41
C ARG A 120 13.88 7.27 3.41
N ILE A 121 13.50 6.00 3.52
CA ILE A 121 12.12 5.60 3.75
C ILE A 121 12.05 4.61 4.90
N ILE A 122 11.10 4.83 5.82
CA ILE A 122 10.74 3.90 6.89
C ILE A 122 9.55 3.09 6.40
N CYS A 123 9.62 1.75 6.52
CA CYS A 123 8.57 0.85 6.09
C CYS A 123 8.11 -0.02 7.25
N THR A 124 6.79 -0.08 7.49
CA THR A 124 6.18 -0.89 8.54
C THR A 124 4.81 -1.41 8.13
N ASP A 125 4.43 -2.59 8.65
CA ASP A 125 3.01 -2.96 8.73
C ASP A 125 2.31 -2.04 9.75
N GLY A 126 1.06 -1.69 9.52
CA GLY A 126 0.23 -0.97 10.49
C GLY A 126 -0.19 -1.89 11.65
N VAL A 127 -0.64 -3.09 11.30
CA VAL A 127 -0.89 -4.21 12.23
C VAL A 127 -0.12 -5.43 11.75
N PHE A 128 0.72 -5.98 12.62
CA PHE A 128 1.51 -7.17 12.32
C PHE A 128 0.64 -8.43 12.41
N SER A 129 0.47 -9.14 11.29
CA SER A 129 -0.54 -10.20 11.12
C SER A 129 -0.43 -11.36 12.10
N MET A 130 0.79 -11.76 12.48
CA MET A 130 1.02 -12.95 13.29
C MET A 130 0.90 -12.67 14.80
N ASP A 131 1.20 -11.44 15.21
CA ASP A 131 1.30 -11.07 16.63
C ASP A 131 0.16 -10.14 17.07
N GLY A 132 -0.50 -9.47 16.11
CA GLY A 132 -1.58 -8.50 16.38
C GLY A 132 -1.07 -7.17 16.95
N ASN A 133 0.23 -6.96 17.01
CA ASN A 133 0.83 -5.71 17.47
C ASN A 133 0.50 -4.57 16.50
N VAL A 134 0.22 -3.41 17.05
CA VAL A 134 0.00 -2.17 16.30
C VAL A 134 1.29 -1.36 16.27
N ALA A 135 1.70 -0.91 15.08
CA ALA A 135 2.86 -0.05 14.94
C ALA A 135 2.59 1.34 15.55
N PRO A 136 3.55 1.94 16.28
CA PRO A 136 3.44 3.28 16.84
C PRO A 136 3.69 4.35 15.76
N ILE A 137 2.74 4.48 14.82
CA ILE A 137 2.90 5.32 13.62
C ILE A 137 3.14 6.79 13.96
N ASP A 138 2.53 7.31 15.03
CA ASP A 138 2.78 8.67 15.54
C ASP A 138 4.26 8.90 15.85
N LYS A 139 4.89 7.99 16.58
CA LYS A 139 6.32 8.06 16.93
C LYS A 139 7.23 7.83 15.73
N ILE A 140 6.82 6.96 14.82
CA ILE A 140 7.54 6.73 13.55
C ILE A 140 7.55 8.03 12.74
N CYS A 141 6.40 8.70 12.61
CA CYS A 141 6.30 9.99 11.92
C CYS A 141 7.14 11.08 12.60
N ASP A 142 7.17 11.14 13.94
CA ASP A 142 8.02 12.09 14.68
C ASP A 142 9.51 11.91 14.34
N LEU A 143 9.97 10.65 14.27
CA LEU A 143 11.34 10.34 13.87
C LEU A 143 11.58 10.61 12.38
N ALA A 144 10.60 10.31 11.52
CA ALA A 144 10.70 10.59 10.10
C ALA A 144 10.87 12.09 9.82
N GLU A 145 10.08 12.93 10.46
CA GLU A 145 10.20 14.39 10.37
C GLU A 145 11.56 14.89 10.89
N LYS A 146 12.01 14.35 12.02
CA LYS A 146 13.30 14.71 12.62
C LYS A 146 14.51 14.39 11.71
N TYR A 147 14.43 13.30 10.96
CA TYR A 147 15.55 12.77 10.16
C TYR A 147 15.33 12.90 8.66
N ASP A 148 14.33 13.66 8.22
CA ASP A 148 13.97 13.88 6.80
C ASP A 148 13.81 12.56 6.06
N ALA A 149 12.91 11.71 6.52
CA ALA A 149 12.59 10.41 5.95
C ALA A 149 11.13 10.33 5.53
N LEU A 150 10.84 9.58 4.47
CA LEU A 150 9.49 9.20 4.06
C LEU A 150 8.96 8.07 4.94
N VAL A 151 7.64 7.95 5.05
CA VAL A 151 6.96 6.88 5.77
C VAL A 151 6.04 6.10 4.85
N MET A 152 6.19 4.77 4.85
CA MET A 152 5.29 3.82 4.19
C MET A 152 4.66 2.90 5.24
N VAL A 153 3.34 2.76 5.18
CA VAL A 153 2.55 1.88 6.06
C VAL A 153 1.74 0.90 5.22
N ASP A 154 1.85 -0.39 5.51
CA ASP A 154 0.97 -1.43 4.97
C ASP A 154 -0.25 -1.59 5.89
N GLU A 155 -1.41 -1.17 5.40
CA GLU A 155 -2.69 -1.21 6.12
C GLU A 155 -3.51 -2.48 5.84
N SER A 156 -2.91 -3.52 5.29
CA SER A 156 -3.60 -4.76 4.88
C SER A 156 -4.34 -5.49 6.01
N HIS A 157 -3.91 -5.31 7.26
CA HIS A 157 -4.54 -5.92 8.44
C HIS A 157 -5.29 -4.89 9.32
N SER A 158 -5.32 -3.64 8.94
CA SER A 158 -5.90 -2.55 9.72
C SER A 158 -7.03 -1.81 9.02
N ALA A 159 -6.90 -1.52 7.73
CA ALA A 159 -7.94 -0.86 6.96
C ALA A 159 -9.23 -1.71 6.89
N GLY A 160 -10.37 -1.08 7.14
CA GLY A 160 -11.68 -1.71 7.28
C GLY A 160 -11.97 -2.27 8.68
N VAL A 161 -11.02 -2.21 9.63
CA VAL A 161 -11.13 -2.88 10.96
C VAL A 161 -10.70 -1.97 12.10
N VAL A 162 -9.54 -1.32 12.00
CA VAL A 162 -8.93 -0.54 13.07
C VAL A 162 -9.29 0.94 12.93
N GLY A 163 -9.41 1.63 14.07
CA GLY A 163 -9.85 3.01 14.14
C GLY A 163 -11.33 3.16 14.46
N ALA A 164 -11.76 4.36 14.83
CA ALA A 164 -13.14 4.64 15.24
C ALA A 164 -14.15 4.44 14.10
N THR A 165 -13.72 4.68 12.87
CA THR A 165 -14.53 4.52 11.65
C THR A 165 -13.94 3.48 10.68
N GLY A 166 -12.93 2.73 11.13
CA GLY A 166 -12.32 1.64 10.37
C GLY A 166 -11.24 2.07 9.38
N HIS A 167 -10.76 3.31 9.43
CA HIS A 167 -9.78 3.84 8.46
C HIS A 167 -8.32 3.44 8.75
N GLY A 168 -8.10 2.43 9.59
CA GLY A 168 -6.78 1.86 9.81
C GLY A 168 -5.98 2.51 10.94
N VAL A 169 -4.69 2.21 10.98
CA VAL A 169 -3.79 2.66 12.06
C VAL A 169 -3.53 4.16 12.01
N SER A 170 -3.57 4.76 10.81
CA SER A 170 -3.42 6.21 10.69
C SER A 170 -4.57 6.99 11.31
N GLU A 171 -5.80 6.45 11.31
CA GLU A 171 -6.91 7.00 12.08
C GLU A 171 -6.65 6.84 13.58
N LEU A 172 -6.29 5.63 14.01
CA LEU A 172 -6.03 5.31 15.41
C LEU A 172 -4.94 6.22 16.01
N CYS A 173 -3.84 6.40 15.28
CA CYS A 173 -2.68 7.20 15.71
C CYS A 173 -2.80 8.69 15.35
N LYS A 174 -3.87 9.12 14.65
CA LYS A 174 -4.09 10.51 14.18
C LYS A 174 -2.96 11.04 13.31
N THR A 175 -2.48 10.24 12.36
CA THR A 175 -1.32 10.53 11.52
C THR A 175 -1.65 10.83 10.06
N TYR A 176 -2.91 11.16 9.76
CA TYR A 176 -3.30 11.61 8.43
C TYR A 176 -2.44 12.79 7.96
N GLY A 177 -1.97 12.70 6.71
CA GLY A 177 -1.09 13.70 6.10
C GLY A 177 0.39 13.62 6.51
N ARG A 178 0.76 12.68 7.41
CA ARG A 178 2.14 12.45 7.85
C ARG A 178 2.77 11.19 7.26
N VAL A 179 1.96 10.30 6.69
CA VAL A 179 2.40 9.09 5.98
C VAL A 179 2.39 9.40 4.49
N ASP A 180 3.49 9.07 3.81
CA ASP A 180 3.68 9.40 2.38
C ASP A 180 3.09 8.34 1.44
N ILE A 181 3.12 7.07 1.87
CA ILE A 181 2.69 5.92 1.08
C ILE A 181 1.91 4.96 1.98
N TYR A 182 0.71 4.62 1.55
CA TYR A 182 -0.02 3.47 2.08
C TYR A 182 -0.08 2.37 1.03
N THR A 183 0.06 1.13 1.48
CA THR A 183 -0.31 -0.05 0.69
C THR A 183 -1.41 -0.81 1.40
N GLY A 184 -2.18 -1.60 0.67
CA GLY A 184 -3.25 -2.37 1.25
C GLY A 184 -3.85 -3.37 0.29
N THR A 185 -4.74 -4.20 0.83
CA THR A 185 -5.37 -5.28 0.07
C THR A 185 -6.90 -5.18 0.09
N LEU A 186 -7.52 -5.50 -1.04
CA LEU A 186 -8.95 -5.74 -1.14
C LEU A 186 -9.31 -7.20 -0.82
N GLY A 187 -8.29 -8.05 -0.66
CA GLY A 187 -8.43 -9.49 -0.41
C GLY A 187 -8.63 -9.90 1.05
N LYS A 188 -8.92 -8.97 1.95
CA LYS A 188 -9.17 -9.23 3.39
C LYS A 188 -10.47 -8.57 3.84
N ALA A 189 -10.42 -7.52 4.66
CA ALA A 189 -11.61 -6.84 5.20
C ALA A 189 -12.52 -6.26 4.11
N PHE A 190 -11.97 -5.82 2.99
CA PHE A 190 -12.68 -5.24 1.86
C PHE A 190 -13.25 -6.28 0.87
N GLY A 191 -13.84 -7.36 1.36
CA GLY A 191 -14.55 -8.35 0.55
C GLY A 191 -13.84 -9.68 0.39
N GLY A 192 -12.53 -9.77 0.58
CA GLY A 192 -11.81 -11.06 0.69
C GLY A 192 -11.50 -11.75 -0.62
N ALA A 193 -11.58 -11.08 -1.77
CA ALA A 193 -11.29 -11.68 -3.06
C ALA A 193 -9.84 -11.41 -3.52
N LEU A 194 -9.65 -10.44 -4.37
CA LEU A 194 -8.39 -10.12 -5.02
C LEU A 194 -8.23 -8.60 -5.09
N GLY A 195 -7.01 -8.15 -5.34
CA GLY A 195 -6.69 -6.75 -5.50
C GLY A 195 -5.80 -6.20 -4.40
N GLY A 196 -4.92 -5.32 -4.80
CA GLY A 196 -4.07 -4.53 -3.93
C GLY A 196 -3.97 -3.11 -4.45
N PHE A 197 -3.46 -2.22 -3.63
CA PHE A 197 -3.27 -0.83 -4.01
C PHE A 197 -2.06 -0.22 -3.32
N THR A 198 -1.54 0.83 -3.95
CA THR A 198 -0.67 1.82 -3.32
C THR A 198 -1.34 3.17 -3.46
N THR A 199 -1.44 3.93 -2.38
CA THR A 199 -2.02 5.26 -2.37
C THR A 199 -1.10 6.24 -1.64
N GLY A 200 -1.04 7.48 -2.06
CA GLY A 200 -0.13 8.46 -1.49
C GLY A 200 -0.05 9.75 -2.30
N ARG A 201 1.10 10.42 -2.23
CA ARG A 201 1.35 11.65 -2.98
C ARG A 201 1.29 11.40 -4.48
N LYS A 202 0.73 12.36 -5.21
CA LYS A 202 0.53 12.25 -6.67
C LYS A 202 1.82 11.93 -7.42
N GLU A 203 2.93 12.58 -7.08
CA GLU A 203 4.22 12.39 -7.76
C GLU A 203 4.76 10.97 -7.60
N ILE A 204 4.54 10.35 -6.44
CA ILE A 204 4.91 8.96 -6.15
C ILE A 204 4.06 8.03 -7.02
N ILE A 205 2.75 8.22 -7.03
CA ILE A 205 1.83 7.37 -7.79
C ILE A 205 2.07 7.52 -9.31
N ASP A 206 2.32 8.71 -9.80
CA ASP A 206 2.68 8.95 -11.20
C ASP A 206 3.97 8.21 -11.59
N MET A 207 4.99 8.22 -10.73
CA MET A 207 6.22 7.46 -10.96
C MET A 207 5.97 5.94 -10.97
N LEU A 208 5.14 5.44 -10.03
CA LEU A 208 4.78 4.02 -10.01
C LEU A 208 4.03 3.59 -11.28
N ARG A 209 3.12 4.41 -11.80
CA ARG A 209 2.43 4.13 -13.08
C ARG A 209 3.39 3.97 -14.25
N GLN A 210 4.52 4.66 -14.24
CA GLN A 210 5.50 4.60 -15.31
C GLN A 210 6.53 3.49 -15.14
N ARG A 211 6.80 3.04 -13.92
CA ARG A 211 7.96 2.20 -13.63
C ARG A 211 7.69 0.95 -12.80
N SER A 212 6.54 0.85 -12.12
CA SER A 212 6.21 -0.30 -11.27
C SER A 212 5.94 -1.53 -12.13
N ARG A 213 6.86 -2.47 -12.15
CA ARG A 213 6.81 -3.67 -13.01
C ARG A 213 5.54 -4.51 -12.81
N PRO A 214 5.06 -4.77 -11.58
CA PRO A 214 3.80 -5.50 -11.41
C PRO A 214 2.60 -4.79 -12.05
N TYR A 215 2.56 -3.45 -12.03
CA TYR A 215 1.52 -2.69 -12.70
C TYR A 215 1.64 -2.74 -14.23
N LEU A 216 2.86 -2.63 -14.75
CA LEU A 216 3.11 -2.58 -16.19
C LEU A 216 2.88 -3.92 -16.88
N PHE A 217 3.11 -5.04 -16.19
CA PHE A 217 3.21 -6.35 -16.82
C PHE A 217 2.18 -7.38 -16.33
N SER A 218 1.46 -7.13 -15.23
CA SER A 218 0.35 -7.98 -14.80
C SER A 218 -0.98 -7.50 -15.37
N ASN A 219 -1.89 -8.43 -15.64
CA ASN A 219 -3.23 -8.09 -16.08
C ASN A 219 -3.96 -7.18 -15.09
N SER A 220 -4.80 -6.32 -15.65
CA SER A 220 -5.67 -5.43 -14.88
C SER A 220 -6.62 -6.22 -13.99
N LEU A 221 -6.93 -5.63 -12.84
CA LEU A 221 -7.94 -6.16 -11.94
C LEU A 221 -9.29 -6.32 -12.66
N ALA A 222 -9.93 -7.47 -12.49
CA ALA A 222 -11.16 -7.80 -13.20
C ALA A 222 -12.32 -6.89 -12.77
N PRO A 223 -13.22 -6.52 -13.71
CA PRO A 223 -14.35 -5.63 -13.42
C PRO A 223 -15.24 -6.12 -12.27
N CYS A 224 -15.47 -7.43 -12.16
CA CYS A 224 -16.28 -8.01 -11.09
C CYS A 224 -15.69 -7.75 -9.68
N ILE A 225 -14.36 -7.76 -9.57
CA ILE A 225 -13.67 -7.43 -8.31
C ILE A 225 -13.85 -5.94 -7.99
N ILE A 226 -13.69 -5.08 -8.99
CA ILE A 226 -13.86 -3.63 -8.82
C ILE A 226 -15.28 -3.30 -8.36
N GLY A 227 -16.30 -3.92 -8.99
CA GLY A 227 -17.69 -3.69 -8.61
C GLY A 227 -18.01 -4.09 -7.18
N ALA A 228 -17.49 -5.24 -6.71
CA ALA A 228 -17.62 -5.65 -5.32
C ALA A 228 -16.87 -4.71 -4.36
N SER A 229 -15.65 -4.25 -4.75
CA SER A 229 -14.85 -3.36 -3.90
C SER A 229 -15.43 -1.95 -3.77
N LEU A 230 -16.13 -1.44 -4.80
CA LEU A 230 -16.84 -0.17 -4.73
C LEU A 230 -18.10 -0.23 -3.85
N GLU A 231 -18.66 -1.43 -3.63
CA GLU A 231 -19.83 -1.64 -2.79
C GLU A 231 -19.49 -1.75 -1.30
N VAL A 232 -18.23 -2.01 -0.94
CA VAL A 232 -17.75 -2.09 0.46
C VAL A 232 -17.65 -0.72 1.08
#